data_f592ade5a14ba9240369bdeeb5136d1a
#
_entry.id   f592ade5a14ba9240369bdeeb5136d1a
#
_cell.length_a   1.000
_cell.length_b   1.000
_cell.length_c   1.000
_cell.angle_alpha   90.00
_cell.angle_beta   90.00
_cell.angle_gamma   90.00
#
_symmetry.space_group_name_H-M   'P 1'
#
loop_
_entity.id
_entity.type
_entity.pdbx_description
1 polymer ?
#
loop_
_entity_poly.entity_id
_entity_poly.type
_entity_poly.pdbx_seq_one_letter_code
_entity_poly.pdbx_strand_id
1 'polypeptide(L)'
;MARIVIALGGNALGNTPAEQRERVAAACPALVGLIHQGHEIIISHGNGPQVGMIQAAFDTAAKTNPKVAPMPLPECTAMSQGYIGYHLQQGMRRTLRASVMPWQVATVVTQVVVDPDDPAFDEPTKPIGAFYDEAAAQQMMRDDPSLRMKEDSGRGWRRVVASPKPVDIAERRSILNLLDSEYIVIACGGGGVPVVRDSHGDYYGVDAVIDKDFASACLAEAVGADYLFILTAVDHVCLNFGTPEQRELDELHVDEAETYLRAGQFGAGSMQPKVAA
;
A
#
# COMPACT_ATOMS: atom_id res chain seq x y z
N MET A 1 2.32 -24.85 10.75
CA MET A 1 1.37 -23.72 10.66
C MET A 1 2.18 -22.45 10.84
N ALA A 2 2.09 -21.52 9.93
CA ALA A 2 2.79 -20.23 10.02
C ALA A 2 1.77 -19.12 9.74
N ARG A 3 1.99 -17.93 10.32
CA ARG A 3 1.25 -16.71 10.04
C ARG A 3 2.02 -15.88 9.02
N ILE A 4 1.39 -15.54 7.90
CA ILE A 4 2.04 -14.91 6.76
C ILE A 4 1.32 -13.61 6.39
N VAL A 5 2.04 -12.51 6.36
CA VAL A 5 1.57 -11.26 5.75
C VAL A 5 1.99 -11.23 4.29
N ILE A 6 1.04 -10.96 3.39
CA ILE A 6 1.27 -10.91 1.94
C ILE A 6 0.94 -9.51 1.42
N ALA A 7 1.97 -8.79 0.99
CA ALA A 7 1.85 -7.44 0.44
C ALA A 7 1.71 -7.48 -1.09
N LEU A 8 0.51 -7.21 -1.60
CA LEU A 8 0.24 -7.15 -3.05
C LEU A 8 0.66 -5.79 -3.61
N GLY A 9 1.53 -5.78 -4.62
CA GLY A 9 1.95 -4.56 -5.31
C GLY A 9 0.77 -3.86 -6.02
N GLY A 10 0.79 -2.53 -6.12
CA GLY A 10 -0.25 -1.78 -6.84
C GLY A 10 -0.38 -2.19 -8.32
N ASN A 11 0.73 -2.51 -8.97
CA ASN A 11 0.73 -3.01 -10.34
C ASN A 11 0.09 -4.41 -10.48
N ALA A 12 0.08 -5.19 -9.38
CA ALA A 12 -0.58 -6.51 -9.35
C ALA A 12 -2.11 -6.40 -9.32
N LEU A 13 -2.65 -5.19 -9.09
CA LEU A 13 -4.10 -4.99 -8.94
C LEU A 13 -4.77 -4.31 -10.16
N GLY A 14 -3.99 -3.78 -11.12
CA GLY A 14 -4.54 -3.05 -12.28
C GLY A 14 -5.06 -1.65 -11.94
N ASN A 15 -5.44 -0.90 -12.98
CA ASN A 15 -5.86 0.49 -12.88
C ASN A 15 -7.39 0.66 -12.97
N THR A 16 -8.08 -0.28 -13.59
CA THR A 16 -9.53 -0.27 -13.77
C THR A 16 -10.22 -1.36 -12.96
N PRO A 17 -11.53 -1.22 -12.65
CA PRO A 17 -12.28 -2.28 -11.97
C PRO A 17 -12.28 -3.63 -12.70
N ALA A 18 -12.24 -3.61 -14.03
CA ALA A 18 -12.20 -4.83 -14.85
C ALA A 18 -10.85 -5.55 -14.71
N GLU A 19 -9.74 -4.82 -14.94
CA GLU A 19 -8.39 -5.34 -14.75
C GLU A 19 -8.17 -5.83 -13.32
N GLN A 20 -8.69 -5.11 -12.33
CA GLN A 20 -8.54 -5.47 -10.93
C GLN A 20 -9.20 -6.81 -10.61
N ARG A 21 -10.43 -7.03 -11.11
CA ARG A 21 -11.11 -8.32 -10.95
C ARG A 21 -10.37 -9.48 -11.62
N GLU A 22 -9.82 -9.24 -12.80
CA GLU A 22 -9.04 -10.24 -13.53
C GLU A 22 -7.77 -10.63 -12.77
N ARG A 23 -6.98 -9.63 -12.35
CA ARG A 23 -5.71 -9.85 -11.63
C ARG A 23 -5.93 -10.49 -10.26
N VAL A 24 -6.95 -10.05 -9.54
CA VAL A 24 -7.35 -10.69 -8.27
C VAL A 24 -7.73 -12.14 -8.49
N ALA A 25 -8.51 -12.45 -9.53
CA ALA A 25 -8.88 -13.82 -9.85
C ALA A 25 -7.68 -14.72 -10.17
N ALA A 26 -6.65 -14.16 -10.81
CA ALA A 26 -5.40 -14.88 -11.10
C ALA A 26 -4.53 -15.12 -9.84
N ALA A 27 -4.52 -14.19 -8.89
CA ALA A 27 -3.71 -14.31 -7.68
C ALA A 27 -4.34 -15.21 -6.60
N CYS A 28 -5.66 -15.25 -6.48
CA CYS A 28 -6.36 -15.95 -5.41
C CYS A 28 -6.05 -17.45 -5.28
N PRO A 29 -5.86 -18.23 -6.36
CA PRO A 29 -5.52 -19.67 -6.23
C PRO A 29 -4.23 -19.92 -5.46
N ALA A 30 -3.18 -19.12 -5.69
CA ALA A 30 -1.92 -19.24 -4.96
C ALA A 30 -2.09 -18.91 -3.47
N LEU A 31 -2.85 -17.85 -3.16
CA LEU A 31 -3.15 -17.44 -1.78
C LEU A 31 -3.95 -18.52 -1.02
N VAL A 32 -4.97 -19.10 -1.65
CA VAL A 32 -5.76 -20.21 -1.06
C VAL A 32 -4.90 -21.46 -0.94
N GLY A 33 -3.92 -21.67 -1.81
CA GLY A 33 -2.96 -22.76 -1.70
C GLY A 33 -2.15 -22.74 -0.38
N LEU A 34 -1.80 -21.56 0.11
CA LEU A 34 -1.13 -21.41 1.42
C LEU A 34 -2.05 -21.84 2.58
N ILE A 35 -3.34 -21.52 2.49
CA ILE A 35 -4.32 -21.93 3.50
C ILE A 35 -4.52 -23.44 3.49
N HIS A 36 -4.52 -24.07 2.32
CA HIS A 36 -4.54 -25.54 2.21
C HIS A 36 -3.34 -26.23 2.88
N GLN A 37 -2.20 -25.54 2.93
CA GLN A 37 -1.00 -26.00 3.61
C GLN A 37 -1.04 -25.75 5.12
N GLY A 38 -2.14 -25.19 5.64
CA GLY A 38 -2.36 -24.93 7.06
C GLY A 38 -1.74 -23.62 7.56
N HIS A 39 -1.51 -22.64 6.67
CA HIS A 39 -1.03 -21.31 7.05
C HIS A 39 -2.19 -20.33 7.27
N GLU A 40 -1.99 -19.39 8.20
CA GLU A 40 -2.84 -18.19 8.35
C GLU A 40 -2.31 -17.10 7.44
N ILE A 41 -3.18 -16.44 6.68
CA ILE A 41 -2.76 -15.35 5.81
C ILE A 41 -3.49 -14.03 6.10
N ILE A 42 -2.70 -12.95 6.06
CA ILE A 42 -3.18 -11.57 6.07
C ILE A 42 -2.73 -10.93 4.75
N ILE A 43 -3.64 -10.22 4.10
CA ILE A 43 -3.36 -9.59 2.80
C ILE A 43 -3.33 -8.08 2.99
N SER A 44 -2.22 -7.45 2.62
CA SER A 44 -2.15 -6.00 2.41
C SER A 44 -2.04 -5.69 0.92
N HIS A 45 -2.33 -4.47 0.53
CA HIS A 45 -2.27 -4.06 -0.88
C HIS A 45 -1.90 -2.59 -1.05
N GLY A 46 -1.33 -2.23 -2.20
CA GLY A 46 -1.14 -0.83 -2.59
C GLY A 46 -2.44 -0.21 -3.15
N ASN A 47 -2.46 1.13 -3.22
CA ASN A 47 -3.60 1.91 -3.75
C ASN A 47 -3.19 3.13 -4.57
N GLY A 48 -1.91 3.33 -4.87
CA GLY A 48 -1.39 4.59 -5.42
C GLY A 48 -2.18 5.17 -6.60
N PRO A 49 -2.54 4.41 -7.65
CA PRO A 49 -3.41 4.90 -8.71
C PRO A 49 -4.83 5.21 -8.22
N GLN A 50 -5.41 4.37 -7.37
CA GLN A 50 -6.80 4.45 -6.95
C GLN A 50 -7.07 5.63 -6.00
N VAL A 51 -6.20 5.88 -5.02
CA VAL A 51 -6.38 6.99 -4.07
C VAL A 51 -6.32 8.33 -4.78
N GLY A 52 -5.37 8.51 -5.72
CA GLY A 52 -5.28 9.74 -6.48
C GLY A 52 -6.42 9.92 -7.48
N MET A 53 -6.94 8.84 -8.08
CA MET A 53 -8.12 8.88 -8.94
C MET A 53 -9.37 9.29 -8.15
N ILE A 54 -9.58 8.73 -6.97
CA ILE A 54 -10.70 9.10 -6.09
C ILE A 54 -10.61 10.58 -5.72
N GLN A 55 -9.45 11.05 -5.26
CA GLN A 55 -9.26 12.44 -4.89
C GLN A 55 -9.51 13.39 -6.07
N ALA A 56 -8.91 13.11 -7.23
CA ALA A 56 -9.10 13.94 -8.44
C ALA A 56 -10.56 14.02 -8.88
N ALA A 57 -11.33 12.94 -8.72
CA ALA A 57 -12.76 12.93 -9.04
C ALA A 57 -13.55 13.89 -8.13
N PHE A 58 -13.30 13.86 -6.81
CA PHE A 58 -13.94 14.77 -5.86
C PHE A 58 -13.50 16.22 -6.08
N ASP A 59 -12.21 16.46 -6.27
CA ASP A 59 -11.69 17.82 -6.53
C ASP A 59 -12.26 18.42 -7.81
N THR A 60 -12.41 17.61 -8.86
CA THR A 60 -13.02 18.04 -10.12
C THR A 60 -14.52 18.36 -9.92
N ALA A 61 -15.23 17.50 -9.22
CA ALA A 61 -16.65 17.70 -8.94
C ALA A 61 -16.89 18.93 -8.05
N ALA A 62 -16.05 19.16 -7.04
CA ALA A 62 -16.14 20.33 -6.16
C ALA A 62 -15.94 21.66 -6.89
N LYS A 63 -15.07 21.69 -7.91
CA LYS A 63 -14.88 22.91 -8.76
C LYS A 63 -16.11 23.30 -9.58
N THR A 64 -16.92 22.31 -9.93
CA THR A 64 -18.09 22.52 -10.82
C THR A 64 -19.42 22.48 -10.09
N ASN A 65 -19.48 21.90 -8.91
CA ASN A 65 -20.69 21.75 -8.13
C ASN A 65 -20.44 22.08 -6.64
N PRO A 66 -20.92 23.24 -6.15
CA PRO A 66 -20.69 23.69 -4.76
C PRO A 66 -21.37 22.80 -3.70
N LYS A 67 -22.16 21.82 -4.10
CA LYS A 67 -22.75 20.83 -3.20
C LYS A 67 -21.81 19.62 -2.97
N VAL A 68 -20.73 19.52 -3.72
CA VAL A 68 -19.72 18.47 -3.57
C VAL A 68 -18.53 19.05 -2.82
N ALA A 69 -18.24 18.51 -1.66
CA ALA A 69 -17.03 18.87 -0.92
C ALA A 69 -15.79 18.20 -1.52
N PRO A 70 -14.61 18.86 -1.52
CA PRO A 70 -13.36 18.17 -1.76
C PRO A 70 -13.17 17.07 -0.70
N MET A 71 -12.47 16.01 -1.08
CA MET A 71 -12.29 14.85 -0.19
C MET A 71 -10.82 14.76 0.23
N PRO A 72 -10.52 14.84 1.53
CA PRO A 72 -9.14 14.70 2.03
C PRO A 72 -8.56 13.32 1.77
N LEU A 73 -7.22 13.20 1.80
CA LEU A 73 -6.52 11.96 1.50
C LEU A 73 -6.85 10.79 2.46
N PRO A 74 -7.01 11.01 3.77
CA PRO A 74 -7.40 9.94 4.68
C PRO A 74 -8.70 9.24 4.25
N GLU A 75 -9.73 10.02 3.91
CA GLU A 75 -11.02 9.51 3.45
C GLU A 75 -10.90 8.83 2.09
N CYS A 76 -10.11 9.40 1.16
CA CYS A 76 -9.81 8.76 -0.13
C CYS A 76 -9.09 7.43 0.06
N THR A 77 -8.18 7.35 1.04
CA THR A 77 -7.49 6.10 1.39
C THR A 77 -8.48 5.08 1.94
N ALA A 78 -9.37 5.46 2.87
CA ALA A 78 -10.41 4.59 3.39
C ALA A 78 -11.36 4.07 2.29
N MET A 79 -11.79 4.94 1.37
CA MET A 79 -12.57 4.52 0.20
C MET A 79 -11.83 3.52 -0.68
N SER A 80 -10.52 3.73 -0.90
CA SER A 80 -9.70 2.81 -1.69
C SER A 80 -9.55 1.44 -1.02
N GLN A 81 -9.49 1.38 0.31
CA GLN A 81 -9.48 0.12 1.05
C GLN A 81 -10.78 -0.65 0.84
N GLY A 82 -11.92 0.01 0.94
CA GLY A 82 -13.21 -0.59 0.66
C GLY A 82 -13.33 -1.09 -0.78
N TYR A 83 -12.93 -0.28 -1.75
CA TYR A 83 -13.00 -0.59 -3.18
C TYR A 83 -12.13 -1.80 -3.56
N ILE A 84 -10.85 -1.77 -3.19
CA ILE A 84 -9.90 -2.85 -3.50
C ILE A 84 -10.21 -4.10 -2.67
N GLY A 85 -10.48 -3.91 -1.38
CA GLY A 85 -10.85 -4.98 -0.46
C GLY A 85 -12.10 -5.73 -0.92
N TYR A 86 -13.10 -5.03 -1.45
CA TYR A 86 -14.28 -5.65 -2.05
C TYR A 86 -13.93 -6.64 -3.18
N HIS A 87 -13.03 -6.25 -4.09
CA HIS A 87 -12.61 -7.15 -5.17
C HIS A 87 -11.80 -8.35 -4.65
N LEU A 88 -10.89 -8.12 -3.70
CA LEU A 88 -10.13 -9.19 -3.04
C LEU A 88 -11.04 -10.16 -2.30
N GLN A 89 -12.02 -9.66 -1.52
CA GLN A 89 -12.99 -10.51 -0.85
C GLN A 89 -13.77 -11.36 -1.85
N GLN A 90 -14.24 -10.78 -2.95
CA GLN A 90 -14.97 -11.54 -3.97
C GLN A 90 -14.12 -12.64 -4.61
N GLY A 91 -12.87 -12.32 -4.99
CA GLY A 91 -11.96 -13.29 -5.59
C GLY A 91 -11.61 -14.43 -4.64
N MET A 92 -11.22 -14.09 -3.40
CA MET A 92 -10.89 -15.07 -2.38
C MET A 92 -12.10 -15.98 -2.03
N ARG A 93 -13.29 -15.42 -1.80
CA ARG A 93 -14.50 -16.22 -1.52
C ARG A 93 -14.86 -17.17 -2.65
N ARG A 94 -14.68 -16.74 -3.92
CA ARG A 94 -14.91 -17.61 -5.08
C ARG A 94 -13.97 -18.80 -5.06
N THR A 95 -12.68 -18.57 -4.82
CA THR A 95 -11.64 -19.61 -4.80
C THR A 95 -11.83 -20.56 -3.61
N LEU A 96 -12.10 -20.03 -2.41
CA LEU A 96 -12.38 -20.85 -1.22
C LEU A 96 -13.59 -21.78 -1.43
N ARG A 97 -14.68 -21.26 -2.01
CA ARG A 97 -15.86 -22.10 -2.34
C ARG A 97 -15.51 -23.21 -3.33
N ALA A 98 -14.74 -22.90 -4.37
CA ALA A 98 -14.31 -23.89 -5.36
C ALA A 98 -13.42 -24.98 -4.72
N SER A 99 -12.69 -24.63 -3.67
CA SER A 99 -11.82 -25.53 -2.90
C SER A 99 -12.49 -26.18 -1.69
N VAL A 100 -13.79 -25.95 -1.47
CA VAL A 100 -14.58 -26.46 -0.34
C VAL A 100 -13.97 -26.12 1.02
N MET A 101 -13.40 -24.91 1.16
CA MET A 101 -12.80 -24.42 2.41
C MET A 101 -13.79 -23.57 3.20
N PRO A 102 -13.90 -23.77 4.52
CA PRO A 102 -14.88 -23.06 5.38
C PRO A 102 -14.46 -21.64 5.74
N TRP A 103 -13.22 -21.23 5.44
CA TRP A 103 -12.65 -19.94 5.81
C TRP A 103 -13.46 -18.76 5.29
N GLN A 104 -13.52 -17.72 6.10
CA GLN A 104 -14.18 -16.47 5.75
C GLN A 104 -13.14 -15.41 5.38
N VAL A 105 -13.60 -14.34 4.72
CA VAL A 105 -12.72 -13.22 4.30
C VAL A 105 -13.33 -11.92 4.79
N ALA A 106 -12.56 -11.09 5.45
CA ALA A 106 -12.97 -9.78 5.90
C ALA A 106 -11.97 -8.71 5.47
N THR A 107 -12.48 -7.57 5.00
CA THR A 107 -11.68 -6.36 4.81
C THR A 107 -11.88 -5.45 6.02
N VAL A 108 -10.78 -5.05 6.64
CA VAL A 108 -10.77 -4.12 7.76
C VAL A 108 -10.25 -2.78 7.25
N VAL A 109 -11.07 -1.73 7.35
CA VAL A 109 -10.56 -0.37 7.20
C VAL A 109 -9.56 -0.14 8.32
N THR A 110 -8.31 0.07 7.95
CA THR A 110 -7.19 0.07 8.88
C THR A 110 -6.59 1.45 8.96
N GLN A 111 -6.50 1.98 10.18
CA GLN A 111 -5.79 3.21 10.52
C GLN A 111 -4.37 2.86 10.96
N VAL A 112 -3.40 3.59 10.43
CA VAL A 112 -1.99 3.39 10.74
C VAL A 112 -1.45 4.66 11.38
N VAL A 113 -0.97 4.52 12.61
CA VAL A 113 -0.45 5.64 13.38
C VAL A 113 0.89 6.06 12.82
N VAL A 114 1.08 7.36 12.67
CA VAL A 114 2.35 7.99 12.25
C VAL A 114 2.77 9.05 13.25
N ASP A 115 4.06 9.34 13.28
CA ASP A 115 4.60 10.43 14.08
C ASP A 115 4.22 11.78 13.42
N PRO A 116 3.56 12.71 14.13
CA PRO A 116 3.26 14.04 13.59
C PRO A 116 4.51 14.85 13.21
N ASP A 117 5.65 14.55 13.82
CA ASP A 117 6.92 15.24 13.60
C ASP A 117 7.82 14.51 12.57
N ASP A 118 7.27 13.51 11.86
CA ASP A 118 8.03 12.80 10.80
C ASP A 118 8.47 13.80 9.70
N PRO A 119 9.79 13.86 9.37
CA PRO A 119 10.31 14.79 8.37
C PRO A 119 9.71 14.62 6.96
N ALA A 120 9.04 13.51 6.69
CA ALA A 120 8.33 13.31 5.43
C ALA A 120 7.18 14.31 5.20
N PHE A 121 6.66 14.95 6.25
CA PHE A 121 5.67 16.01 6.12
C PHE A 121 6.25 17.29 5.53
N ASP A 122 7.51 17.59 5.80
CA ASP A 122 8.22 18.75 5.24
C ASP A 122 8.67 18.50 3.80
N GLU A 123 9.04 17.25 3.47
CA GLU A 123 9.55 16.85 2.16
C GLU A 123 8.69 15.77 1.48
N PRO A 124 7.55 16.12 0.87
CA PRO A 124 6.69 15.18 0.16
C PRO A 124 7.41 14.50 -1.00
N THR A 125 7.37 13.15 -1.01
CA THR A 125 8.07 12.33 -2.01
C THR A 125 7.22 11.23 -2.63
N LYS A 126 6.09 10.86 -2.02
CA LYS A 126 5.28 9.71 -2.47
C LYS A 126 4.41 10.09 -3.67
N PRO A 127 4.66 9.52 -4.88
CA PRO A 127 3.85 9.84 -6.04
C PRO A 127 2.49 9.12 -5.99
N ILE A 128 1.42 9.88 -6.25
CA ILE A 128 0.04 9.39 -6.31
C ILE A 128 -0.68 9.88 -7.58
N GLY A 129 -1.80 9.25 -7.89
CA GLY A 129 -2.70 9.68 -8.99
C GLY A 129 -2.15 9.41 -10.39
N ALA A 130 -2.67 10.18 -11.35
CA ALA A 130 -2.35 10.06 -12.76
C ALA A 130 -1.00 10.69 -13.12
N PHE A 131 -0.51 10.34 -14.32
CA PHE A 131 0.64 11.02 -14.93
C PHE A 131 0.18 12.22 -15.75
N TYR A 132 0.95 13.29 -15.70
CA TYR A 132 0.76 14.53 -16.44
C TYR A 132 2.03 14.86 -17.24
N ASP A 133 1.87 15.60 -18.31
CA ASP A 133 3.03 16.26 -18.94
C ASP A 133 3.54 17.43 -18.08
N GLU A 134 4.73 17.89 -18.34
CA GLU A 134 5.37 18.97 -17.56
C GLU A 134 4.55 20.27 -17.59
N ALA A 135 4.00 20.63 -18.76
CA ALA A 135 3.25 21.86 -18.92
C ALA A 135 1.97 21.86 -18.08
N ALA A 136 1.24 20.73 -18.08
CA ALA A 136 0.07 20.54 -17.24
C ALA A 136 0.43 20.56 -15.75
N ALA A 137 1.51 19.87 -15.34
CA ALA A 137 1.96 19.87 -13.95
C ALA A 137 2.36 21.27 -13.47
N GLN A 138 3.08 22.02 -14.27
CA GLN A 138 3.44 23.42 -13.97
C GLN A 138 2.21 24.33 -13.87
N GLN A 139 1.20 24.12 -14.73
CA GLN A 139 -0.06 24.87 -14.63
C GLN A 139 -0.80 24.53 -13.34
N MET A 140 -0.92 23.26 -12.99
CA MET A 140 -1.57 22.83 -11.75
C MET A 140 -0.91 23.43 -10.50
N MET A 141 0.42 23.49 -10.43
CA MET A 141 1.16 24.12 -9.32
C MET A 141 0.98 25.66 -9.29
N ARG A 142 0.74 26.32 -10.43
CA ARG A 142 0.38 27.75 -10.45
C ARG A 142 -1.04 27.99 -9.94
N ASP A 143 -1.96 27.10 -10.29
CA ASP A 143 -3.38 27.22 -9.91
C ASP A 143 -3.60 26.86 -8.43
N ASP A 144 -2.77 25.97 -7.89
CA ASP A 144 -2.77 25.56 -6.48
C ASP A 144 -1.32 25.49 -5.94
N PRO A 145 -0.86 26.55 -5.25
CA PRO A 145 0.50 26.60 -4.69
C PRO A 145 0.80 25.56 -3.59
N SER A 146 -0.23 24.94 -3.01
CA SER A 146 -0.03 23.86 -2.04
C SER A 146 0.30 22.52 -2.70
N LEU A 147 -0.02 22.38 -3.98
CA LEU A 147 0.23 21.18 -4.75
C LEU A 147 1.74 21.02 -5.01
N ARG A 148 2.24 19.82 -4.82
CA ARG A 148 3.60 19.42 -5.15
C ARG A 148 3.57 18.37 -6.26
N MET A 149 4.31 18.63 -7.34
CA MET A 149 4.44 17.69 -8.48
C MET A 149 5.91 17.37 -8.67
N LYS A 150 6.21 16.11 -8.96
CA LYS A 150 7.57 15.67 -9.31
C LYS A 150 7.51 14.74 -10.53
N GLU A 151 8.59 14.72 -11.29
CA GLU A 151 8.81 13.75 -12.35
C GLU A 151 8.96 12.34 -11.75
N ASP A 152 8.29 11.35 -12.31
CA ASP A 152 8.29 9.96 -11.82
C ASP A 152 8.86 9.00 -12.89
N SER A 153 10.17 8.80 -12.81
CA SER A 153 10.89 7.71 -13.51
C SER A 153 10.73 7.73 -15.05
N GLY A 154 10.79 8.90 -15.68
CA GLY A 154 10.69 9.08 -17.15
C GLY A 154 9.29 8.88 -17.73
N ARG A 155 8.27 8.68 -16.86
CA ARG A 155 6.88 8.42 -17.28
C ARG A 155 5.99 9.66 -17.28
N GLY A 156 6.50 10.79 -16.76
CA GLY A 156 5.79 12.06 -16.61
C GLY A 156 5.72 12.52 -15.16
N TRP A 157 4.98 13.59 -14.93
CA TRP A 157 4.84 14.24 -13.65
C TRP A 157 3.64 13.70 -12.86
N ARG A 158 3.84 13.55 -11.55
CA ARG A 158 2.77 13.13 -10.62
C ARG A 158 2.73 14.04 -9.39
N ARG A 159 1.55 14.13 -8.79
CA ARG A 159 1.43 14.71 -7.46
C ARG A 159 2.25 13.88 -6.47
N VAL A 160 2.99 14.57 -5.60
CA VAL A 160 3.68 13.95 -4.46
C VAL A 160 3.09 14.44 -3.15
N VAL A 161 2.99 13.51 -2.20
CA VAL A 161 2.48 13.75 -0.84
C VAL A 161 3.47 13.24 0.20
N ALA A 162 3.27 13.61 1.46
CA ALA A 162 4.04 13.06 2.57
C ALA A 162 3.90 11.54 2.63
N SER A 163 4.97 10.87 3.03
CA SER A 163 4.97 9.41 3.23
C SER A 163 5.69 9.07 4.53
N PRO A 164 5.07 9.38 5.69
CA PRO A 164 5.65 9.12 6.99
C PRO A 164 5.78 7.62 7.26
N LYS A 165 6.65 7.24 8.19
CA LYS A 165 6.81 5.86 8.62
C LYS A 165 5.66 5.43 9.52
N PRO A 166 5.14 4.20 9.37
CA PRO A 166 4.15 3.64 10.28
C PRO A 166 4.78 3.38 11.66
N VAL A 167 4.00 3.65 12.72
CA VAL A 167 4.42 3.45 14.11
C VAL A 167 3.59 2.35 14.77
N ASP A 168 2.27 2.29 14.48
CA ASP A 168 1.36 1.30 15.08
C ASP A 168 0.12 1.10 14.20
N ILE A 169 -0.60 0.01 14.43
CA ILE A 169 -1.85 -0.36 13.75
C ILE A 169 -3.01 -0.24 14.75
N ALA A 170 -3.89 0.71 14.54
CA ALA A 170 -5.01 0.97 15.47
C ALA A 170 -5.94 -0.25 15.62
N GLU A 171 -6.25 -0.95 14.53
CA GLU A 171 -7.13 -2.11 14.50
C GLU A 171 -6.43 -3.45 14.81
N ARG A 172 -5.18 -3.43 15.31
CA ARG A 172 -4.39 -4.63 15.64
C ARG A 172 -5.20 -5.70 16.36
N ARG A 173 -5.92 -5.32 17.42
CA ARG A 173 -6.71 -6.27 18.23
C ARG A 173 -7.86 -6.89 17.42
N SER A 174 -8.52 -6.09 16.58
CA SER A 174 -9.60 -6.58 15.72
C SER A 174 -9.08 -7.56 14.68
N ILE A 175 -7.92 -7.27 14.09
CA ILE A 175 -7.25 -8.15 13.13
C ILE A 175 -6.90 -9.48 13.79
N LEU A 176 -6.28 -9.48 14.98
CA LEU A 176 -5.95 -10.70 15.71
C LEU A 176 -7.18 -11.54 16.04
N ASN A 177 -8.26 -10.94 16.52
CA ASN A 177 -9.50 -11.64 16.82
C ASN A 177 -10.12 -12.31 15.58
N LEU A 178 -10.01 -11.66 14.40
CA LEU A 178 -10.48 -12.24 13.15
C LEU A 178 -9.61 -13.45 12.74
N LEU A 179 -8.30 -13.35 12.88
CA LEU A 179 -7.37 -14.46 12.60
C LEU A 179 -7.68 -15.66 13.50
N ASP A 180 -7.83 -15.44 14.79
CA ASP A 180 -8.20 -16.48 15.77
C ASP A 180 -9.55 -17.14 15.46
N SER A 181 -10.39 -16.46 14.68
CA SER A 181 -11.71 -16.96 14.21
C SER A 181 -11.66 -17.54 12.78
N GLU A 182 -10.49 -17.90 12.29
CA GLU A 182 -10.26 -18.50 10.96
C GLU A 182 -10.70 -17.58 9.79
N TYR A 183 -10.48 -16.27 9.93
CA TYR A 183 -10.67 -15.32 8.83
C TYR A 183 -9.36 -15.06 8.10
N ILE A 184 -9.45 -14.97 6.80
CA ILE A 184 -8.45 -14.28 5.97
C ILE A 184 -8.73 -12.80 6.11
N VAL A 185 -7.75 -12.04 6.62
CA VAL A 185 -7.93 -10.61 6.86
C VAL A 185 -7.24 -9.81 5.76
N ILE A 186 -7.98 -8.87 5.17
CA ILE A 186 -7.42 -7.86 4.28
C ILE A 186 -7.29 -6.58 5.10
N ALA A 187 -6.07 -6.13 5.35
CA ALA A 187 -5.76 -5.01 6.24
C ALA A 187 -4.64 -4.11 5.68
N CYS A 188 -4.47 -2.93 6.23
CA CYS A 188 -3.47 -1.94 5.82
C CYS A 188 -3.48 -1.64 4.32
N GLY A 189 -4.65 -1.68 3.68
CA GLY A 189 -4.79 -1.37 2.27
C GLY A 189 -4.30 0.05 1.96
N GLY A 190 -3.44 0.16 0.91
CA GLY A 190 -2.82 1.42 0.53
C GLY A 190 -1.78 1.96 1.51
N GLY A 191 -1.33 1.14 2.47
CA GLY A 191 -0.49 1.55 3.59
C GLY A 191 -1.28 1.93 4.84
N GLY A 192 -2.61 1.80 4.82
CA GLY A 192 -3.52 2.24 5.88
C GLY A 192 -3.92 3.72 5.78
N VAL A 193 -4.97 4.08 6.49
CA VAL A 193 -5.34 5.50 6.67
C VAL A 193 -4.35 6.12 7.64
N PRO A 194 -3.54 7.11 7.22
CA PRO A 194 -2.56 7.73 8.10
C PRO A 194 -3.28 8.58 9.16
N VAL A 195 -2.98 8.29 10.43
CA VAL A 195 -3.54 9.02 11.58
C VAL A 195 -2.46 9.40 12.57
N VAL A 196 -2.64 10.53 13.23
CA VAL A 196 -1.88 10.92 14.42
C VAL A 196 -2.73 10.69 15.64
N ARG A 197 -2.09 10.42 16.77
CA ARG A 197 -2.76 10.23 18.06
C ARG A 197 -2.54 11.44 18.93
N ASP A 198 -3.61 12.02 19.45
CA ASP A 198 -3.51 13.16 20.36
C ASP A 198 -3.21 12.74 21.82
N SER A 199 -3.09 13.74 22.71
CA SER A 199 -2.84 13.54 24.14
C SER A 199 -3.99 12.84 24.87
N HIS A 200 -5.20 12.80 24.30
CA HIS A 200 -6.37 12.12 24.86
C HIS A 200 -6.49 10.67 24.35
N GLY A 201 -5.70 10.32 23.34
CA GLY A 201 -5.71 8.99 22.70
C GLY A 201 -6.63 8.89 21.51
N ASP A 202 -7.22 10.01 21.05
CA ASP A 202 -8.05 10.06 19.85
C ASP A 202 -7.21 10.11 18.57
N TYR A 203 -7.74 9.56 17.49
CA TYR A 203 -7.07 9.51 16.19
C TYR A 203 -7.62 10.56 15.24
N TYR A 204 -6.72 11.23 14.52
CA TYR A 204 -7.03 12.22 13.48
C TYR A 204 -6.30 11.89 12.19
N GLY A 205 -7.05 11.87 11.07
CA GLY A 205 -6.48 11.67 9.75
C GLY A 205 -5.55 12.81 9.35
N VAL A 206 -4.44 12.48 8.69
CA VAL A 206 -3.46 13.46 8.18
C VAL A 206 -3.23 13.28 6.68
N ASP A 207 -2.94 14.39 5.96
CA ASP A 207 -2.70 14.40 4.53
C ASP A 207 -1.38 13.73 4.17
N ALA A 208 -1.40 12.41 4.06
CA ALA A 208 -0.25 11.57 3.74
C ALA A 208 -0.69 10.28 3.05
N VAL A 209 0.26 9.55 2.49
CA VAL A 209 0.08 8.17 2.00
C VAL A 209 1.27 7.33 2.44
N ILE A 210 1.05 6.43 3.37
CA ILE A 210 2.09 5.56 3.91
C ILE A 210 2.53 4.55 2.84
N ASP A 211 3.82 4.25 2.76
CA ASP A 211 4.29 3.18 1.89
C ASP A 211 3.77 1.82 2.36
N LYS A 212 3.17 1.05 1.43
CA LYS A 212 2.56 -0.24 1.75
C LYS A 212 3.56 -1.26 2.28
N ASP A 213 4.83 -1.20 1.84
CA ASP A 213 5.84 -2.17 2.24
C ASP A 213 6.20 -1.95 3.72
N PHE A 214 6.43 -0.71 4.14
CA PHE A 214 6.59 -0.36 5.55
C PHE A 214 5.35 -0.66 6.40
N ALA A 215 4.15 -0.33 5.90
CA ALA A 215 2.91 -0.65 6.62
C ALA A 215 2.71 -2.16 6.76
N SER A 216 3.13 -2.95 5.75
CA SER A 216 3.05 -4.41 5.81
C SER A 216 4.05 -5.00 6.81
N ALA A 217 5.24 -4.41 6.94
CA ALA A 217 6.21 -4.79 7.97
C ALA A 217 5.68 -4.47 9.37
N CYS A 218 5.18 -3.25 9.58
CA CYS A 218 4.53 -2.86 10.84
C CYS A 218 3.34 -3.78 11.19
N LEU A 219 2.52 -4.16 10.19
CA LEU A 219 1.45 -5.13 10.38
C LEU A 219 1.99 -6.52 10.75
N ALA A 220 3.04 -6.99 10.08
CA ALA A 220 3.66 -8.29 10.37
C ALA A 220 4.16 -8.35 11.83
N GLU A 221 4.84 -7.32 12.29
CA GLU A 221 5.25 -7.19 13.69
C GLU A 221 4.03 -7.16 14.63
N ALA A 222 3.03 -6.33 14.31
CA ALA A 222 1.84 -6.16 15.13
C ALA A 222 1.05 -7.44 15.33
N VAL A 223 1.01 -8.33 14.35
CA VAL A 223 0.28 -9.61 14.42
C VAL A 223 1.18 -10.80 14.77
N GLY A 224 2.48 -10.61 14.95
CA GLY A 224 3.45 -11.67 15.21
C GLY A 224 3.54 -12.65 14.04
N ALA A 225 3.67 -12.15 12.82
CA ALA A 225 3.81 -12.97 11.64
C ALA A 225 5.18 -13.66 11.57
N ASP A 226 5.19 -14.90 11.09
CA ASP A 226 6.44 -15.64 10.85
C ASP A 226 7.12 -15.20 9.55
N TYR A 227 6.34 -14.73 8.57
CA TYR A 227 6.82 -14.32 7.24
C TYR A 227 6.09 -13.08 6.74
N LEU A 228 6.83 -12.23 6.02
CA LEU A 228 6.32 -11.15 5.19
C LEU A 228 6.69 -11.41 3.72
N PHE A 229 5.69 -11.62 2.86
CA PHE A 229 5.88 -11.78 1.42
C PHE A 229 5.52 -10.49 0.71
N ILE A 230 6.52 -9.84 0.11
CA ILE A 230 6.31 -8.63 -0.70
C ILE A 230 6.31 -9.04 -2.17
N LEU A 231 5.11 -9.17 -2.77
CA LEU A 231 4.98 -9.55 -4.17
C LEU A 231 5.33 -8.37 -5.09
N THR A 232 6.25 -8.60 -6.00
CA THR A 232 6.78 -7.61 -6.93
C THR A 232 6.87 -8.17 -8.36
N ALA A 233 7.16 -7.30 -9.33
CA ALA A 233 7.21 -7.68 -10.76
C ALA A 233 8.57 -8.22 -11.21
N VAL A 234 9.54 -8.33 -10.29
CA VAL A 234 10.88 -8.85 -10.57
C VAL A 234 11.13 -10.10 -9.73
N ASP A 235 11.91 -11.02 -10.25
CA ASP A 235 12.18 -12.31 -9.60
C ASP A 235 13.21 -12.18 -8.48
N HIS A 236 14.19 -11.26 -8.64
CA HIS A 236 15.28 -11.09 -7.67
C HIS A 236 15.50 -9.61 -7.29
N VAL A 237 16.04 -9.42 -6.10
CA VAL A 237 16.69 -8.16 -5.72
C VAL A 237 18.05 -8.12 -6.40
N CYS A 238 18.41 -6.97 -7.00
CA CYS A 238 19.68 -6.82 -7.71
C CYS A 238 20.53 -5.72 -7.10
N LEU A 239 21.85 -5.96 -7.03
CA LEU A 239 22.84 -4.89 -6.86
C LEU A 239 23.22 -4.32 -8.21
N ASN A 240 23.61 -3.04 -8.25
CA ASN A 240 24.01 -2.31 -9.47
C ASN A 240 22.99 -2.46 -10.61
N PHE A 241 21.70 -2.38 -10.28
CA PHE A 241 20.60 -2.61 -11.22
C PHE A 241 20.72 -1.70 -12.46
N GLY A 242 20.60 -2.31 -13.65
CA GLY A 242 20.68 -1.62 -14.93
C GLY A 242 22.10 -1.27 -15.40
N THR A 243 23.14 -1.80 -14.75
CA THR A 243 24.54 -1.65 -15.17
C THR A 243 25.13 -2.98 -15.64
N PRO A 244 26.30 -2.97 -16.34
CA PRO A 244 27.01 -4.20 -16.70
C PRO A 244 27.43 -5.08 -15.50
N GLU A 245 27.54 -4.47 -14.32
CA GLU A 245 27.89 -5.13 -13.05
C GLU A 245 26.67 -5.59 -12.25
N GLN A 246 25.50 -5.61 -12.85
CA GLN A 246 24.27 -6.09 -12.18
C GLN A 246 24.45 -7.52 -11.66
N ARG A 247 24.08 -7.72 -10.39
CA ARG A 247 24.10 -9.02 -9.74
C ARG A 247 22.78 -9.29 -9.05
N GLU A 248 22.16 -10.41 -9.38
CA GLU A 248 20.97 -10.92 -8.70
C GLU A 248 21.33 -11.52 -7.34
N LEU A 249 20.44 -11.33 -6.36
CA LEU A 249 20.58 -11.86 -5.01
C LEU A 249 19.44 -12.86 -4.77
N ASP A 250 19.81 -14.12 -4.52
CA ASP A 250 18.88 -15.16 -4.09
C ASP A 250 18.59 -15.05 -2.58
N GLU A 251 19.58 -14.59 -1.82
CA GLU A 251 19.53 -14.40 -0.38
C GLU A 251 20.23 -13.09 -0.01
N LEU A 252 19.68 -12.39 0.97
CA LEU A 252 20.21 -11.14 1.48
C LEU A 252 20.01 -11.09 3.00
N HIS A 253 21.11 -11.16 3.75
CA HIS A 253 21.09 -11.05 5.20
C HIS A 253 20.89 -9.59 5.65
N VAL A 254 20.34 -9.40 6.85
CA VAL A 254 19.99 -8.07 7.39
C VAL A 254 21.19 -7.12 7.40
N ASP A 255 22.36 -7.57 7.86
CA ASP A 255 23.59 -6.76 7.92
C ASP A 255 24.06 -6.29 6.53
N GLU A 256 23.90 -7.16 5.52
CA GLU A 256 24.21 -6.83 4.13
C GLU A 256 23.19 -5.86 3.57
N ALA A 257 21.88 -6.10 3.85
CA ALA A 257 20.79 -5.23 3.43
C ALA A 257 20.99 -3.80 3.95
N GLU A 258 21.31 -3.63 5.23
CA GLU A 258 21.62 -2.33 5.80
C GLU A 258 22.84 -1.66 5.14
N THR A 259 23.88 -2.43 4.82
CA THR A 259 25.07 -1.91 4.15
C THR A 259 24.72 -1.41 2.74
N TYR A 260 23.98 -2.19 1.97
CA TYR A 260 23.58 -1.83 0.62
C TYR A 260 22.55 -0.69 0.59
N LEU A 261 21.66 -0.60 1.57
CA LEU A 261 20.75 0.53 1.74
C LEU A 261 21.52 1.84 1.97
N ARG A 262 22.52 1.83 2.88
CA ARG A 262 23.40 3.00 3.14
C ARG A 262 24.22 3.38 1.93
N ALA A 263 24.62 2.40 1.11
CA ALA A 263 25.36 2.63 -0.14
C ALA A 263 24.45 3.10 -1.32
N GLY A 264 23.12 3.20 -1.13
CA GLY A 264 22.19 3.65 -2.17
C GLY A 264 22.03 2.67 -3.33
N GLN A 265 22.21 1.36 -3.09
CA GLN A 265 22.15 0.34 -4.13
C GLN A 265 20.75 0.12 -4.71
N PHE A 266 19.69 0.54 -4.01
CA PHE A 266 18.31 0.26 -4.37
C PHE A 266 17.55 1.53 -4.76
N GLY A 267 16.72 1.45 -5.80
CA GLY A 267 15.91 2.58 -6.25
C GLY A 267 14.92 3.08 -5.20
N ALA A 268 15.01 4.36 -4.84
CA ALA A 268 14.31 4.99 -3.72
C ALA A 268 12.78 4.86 -3.76
N GLY A 269 12.15 4.80 -4.92
CA GLY A 269 10.69 4.68 -5.07
C GLY A 269 10.21 3.25 -5.39
N SER A 270 11.12 2.25 -5.40
CA SER A 270 10.80 0.90 -5.89
C SER A 270 11.34 -0.20 -4.99
N MET A 271 12.63 -0.55 -5.11
CA MET A 271 13.24 -1.65 -4.36
C MET A 271 13.65 -1.25 -2.94
N GLN A 272 14.12 -0.02 -2.74
CA GLN A 272 14.57 0.45 -1.41
C GLN A 272 13.52 0.25 -0.31
N PRO A 273 12.24 0.64 -0.47
CA PRO A 273 11.23 0.41 0.57
C PRO A 273 11.02 -1.06 0.89
N LYS A 274 11.16 -1.95 -0.10
CA LYS A 274 10.97 -3.40 0.08
C LYS A 274 12.08 -4.05 0.88
N VAL A 275 13.32 -3.61 0.65
CA VAL A 275 14.50 -4.10 1.37
C VAL A 275 14.58 -3.49 2.77
N ALA A 276 14.05 -2.26 2.95
CA ALA A 276 14.08 -1.56 4.22
C ALA A 276 12.91 -1.92 5.15
N ALA A 277 11.87 -2.54 4.61
CA ALA A 277 10.71 -3.05 5.37
C ALA A 277 11.03 -4.42 5.98
#